data_ae82e508b827071b221ac68fef2061a5
#
_entry.id   ae82e508b827071b221ac68fef2061a5
#
_cell.length_a   1.000
_cell.length_b   1.000
_cell.length_c   1.000
_cell.angle_alpha   90.00
_cell.angle_beta   90.00
_cell.angle_gamma   90.00
#
_symmetry.space_group_name_H-M   'P 1'
#
loop_
_entity.id
_entity.type
_entity.pdbx_description
1 polymer ?
#
loop_
_entity_poly.entity_id
_entity_poly.type
_entity_poly.pdbx_seq_one_letter_code
_entity_poly.pdbx_strand_id
1 'polypeptide(L)'
;CPECAGHFAAVRQWLDRLGLRYDIDPRLVRGLDYYTRTVFELVSSDLGAQDTLLGGGRYDGLIEMLGGPSTPGIGFAGGFERLVLALQERGRTPPVERLDLFLVLFGDEGRRAGLALAEALRKRGVSVDLDVRGRSLRKQLEAANEMNARRVLVLGDEEARTGRGKMKEMDTGVERESSLDVDALIAVLEG
;
A
#
# COMPACT_ATOMS: atom_id res chain seq x y z
N CYS A 1 -20.83 17.64 -34.74
CA CYS A 1 -20.30 18.44 -35.82
C CYS A 1 -19.23 17.69 -36.60
N PRO A 2 -18.91 18.05 -37.85
CA PRO A 2 -17.93 17.31 -38.67
C PRO A 2 -16.54 17.25 -38.04
N GLU A 3 -16.10 18.31 -37.37
CA GLU A 3 -14.81 18.36 -36.70
C GLU A 3 -14.71 17.35 -35.54
N CYS A 4 -15.75 17.27 -34.71
CA CYS A 4 -15.79 16.27 -33.61
C CYS A 4 -15.85 14.85 -34.15
N ALA A 5 -16.59 14.62 -35.23
CA ALA A 5 -16.66 13.31 -35.87
C ALA A 5 -15.29 12.89 -36.44
N GLY A 6 -14.59 13.81 -37.11
CA GLY A 6 -13.24 13.57 -37.65
C GLY A 6 -12.22 13.29 -36.55
N HIS A 7 -12.26 14.06 -35.45
CA HIS A 7 -11.40 13.81 -34.30
C HIS A 7 -11.65 12.42 -33.69
N PHE A 8 -12.90 12.06 -33.47
CA PHE A 8 -13.25 10.76 -32.88
C PHE A 8 -12.86 9.59 -33.79
N ALA A 9 -13.04 9.75 -35.11
CA ALA A 9 -12.58 8.76 -36.08
C ALA A 9 -11.05 8.57 -36.03
N ALA A 10 -10.28 9.66 -35.90
CA ALA A 10 -8.82 9.59 -35.78
C ALA A 10 -8.40 8.89 -34.46
N VAL A 11 -9.06 9.17 -33.34
CA VAL A 11 -8.79 8.47 -32.06
C VAL A 11 -8.98 6.97 -32.22
N ARG A 12 -10.11 6.55 -32.83
CA ARG A 12 -10.40 5.12 -33.06
C ARG A 12 -9.33 4.47 -33.93
N GLN A 13 -8.92 5.11 -35.01
CA GLN A 13 -7.85 4.59 -35.88
C GLN A 13 -6.53 4.36 -35.14
N TRP A 14 -6.19 5.25 -34.20
CA TRP A 14 -5.01 5.06 -33.37
C TRP A 14 -5.16 3.90 -32.37
N LEU A 15 -6.31 3.76 -31.72
CA LEU A 15 -6.59 2.63 -30.81
C LEU A 15 -6.51 1.29 -31.57
N ASP A 16 -7.08 1.23 -32.79
CA ASP A 16 -7.03 0.06 -33.65
C ASP A 16 -5.59 -0.30 -34.05
N ARG A 17 -4.78 0.69 -34.42
CA ARG A 17 -3.35 0.50 -34.74
C ARG A 17 -2.52 0.00 -33.55
N LEU A 18 -2.88 0.42 -32.35
CA LEU A 18 -2.25 -0.03 -31.10
C LEU A 18 -2.76 -1.40 -30.64
N GLY A 19 -3.75 -1.99 -31.32
CA GLY A 19 -4.34 -3.27 -30.95
C GLY A 19 -5.14 -3.21 -29.65
N LEU A 20 -5.58 -2.03 -29.22
CA LEU A 20 -6.37 -1.85 -28.02
C LEU A 20 -7.84 -2.15 -28.32
N ARG A 21 -8.44 -3.02 -27.50
CA ARG A 21 -9.87 -3.31 -27.57
C ARG A 21 -10.66 -2.23 -26.80
N TYR A 22 -11.72 -1.75 -27.41
CA TYR A 22 -12.61 -0.75 -26.81
C TYR A 22 -14.05 -0.97 -27.31
N ASP A 23 -14.99 -0.53 -26.51
CA ASP A 23 -16.40 -0.44 -26.86
C ASP A 23 -16.83 1.03 -26.98
N ILE A 24 -17.77 1.31 -27.87
CA ILE A 24 -18.34 2.65 -28.02
C ILE A 24 -19.67 2.68 -27.31
N ASP A 25 -19.77 3.41 -26.20
CA ASP A 25 -21.04 3.68 -25.52
C ASP A 25 -21.46 5.16 -25.74
N PRO A 26 -22.48 5.40 -26.57
CA PRO A 26 -22.99 6.75 -26.82
C PRO A 26 -23.71 7.36 -25.61
N ARG A 27 -23.95 6.57 -24.56
CA ARG A 27 -24.59 7.03 -23.32
C ARG A 27 -23.59 7.39 -22.24
N LEU A 28 -22.28 7.20 -22.51
CA LEU A 28 -21.25 7.54 -21.53
C LEU A 28 -21.24 9.05 -21.26
N VAL A 29 -21.60 9.42 -20.06
CA VAL A 29 -21.60 10.78 -19.56
C VAL A 29 -20.75 10.87 -18.31
N ARG A 30 -19.82 11.83 -18.28
CA ARG A 30 -19.04 12.15 -17.09
C ARG A 30 -19.62 13.40 -16.43
N GLY A 31 -19.71 13.41 -15.11
CA GLY A 31 -20.28 14.51 -14.31
C GLY A 31 -19.43 15.80 -14.23
N LEU A 32 -18.53 16.02 -15.18
CA LEU A 32 -17.62 17.16 -15.23
C LEU A 32 -17.86 17.94 -16.52
N ASP A 33 -18.23 19.18 -16.41
CA ASP A 33 -18.66 20.06 -17.52
C ASP A 33 -17.52 20.64 -18.35
N TYR A 34 -16.27 20.47 -17.90
CA TYR A 34 -15.08 20.93 -18.63
C TYR A 34 -14.62 19.99 -19.76
N TYR A 35 -15.18 18.80 -19.89
CA TYR A 35 -14.87 17.91 -21.01
C TYR A 35 -15.37 18.46 -22.34
N THR A 36 -14.53 18.40 -23.36
CA THR A 36 -14.82 19.05 -24.64
C THR A 36 -15.10 18.11 -25.82
N ARG A 37 -14.51 16.94 -25.86
CA ARG A 37 -14.59 16.00 -27.02
C ARG A 37 -14.73 14.57 -26.54
N THR A 38 -13.62 13.84 -26.52
CA THR A 38 -13.60 12.42 -26.16
C THR A 38 -13.57 12.25 -24.65
N VAL A 39 -14.46 11.41 -24.14
CA VAL A 39 -14.43 10.87 -22.78
C VAL A 39 -14.23 9.38 -22.83
N PHE A 40 -13.64 8.81 -21.80
CA PHE A 40 -13.39 7.37 -21.73
C PHE A 40 -13.45 6.87 -20.29
N GLU A 41 -13.71 5.57 -20.16
CA GLU A 41 -13.61 4.83 -18.91
C GLU A 41 -12.82 3.55 -19.13
N LEU A 42 -12.10 3.13 -18.12
CA LEU A 42 -11.58 1.78 -18.00
C LEU A 42 -12.48 1.03 -17.02
N VAL A 43 -13.08 -0.02 -17.48
CA VAL A 43 -14.03 -0.83 -16.70
C VAL A 43 -13.46 -2.22 -16.44
N SER A 44 -13.89 -2.85 -15.34
CA SER A 44 -13.56 -4.24 -15.01
C SER A 44 -14.84 -5.00 -14.68
N SER A 45 -15.11 -6.04 -15.44
CA SER A 45 -16.25 -6.93 -15.18
C SER A 45 -16.24 -7.61 -13.81
N ASP A 46 -15.09 -7.58 -13.12
CA ASP A 46 -14.92 -8.25 -11.83
C ASP A 46 -15.56 -7.48 -10.66
N LEU A 47 -15.91 -6.20 -10.87
CA LEU A 47 -16.43 -5.32 -9.81
C LEU A 47 -17.95 -5.16 -9.79
N GLY A 48 -18.68 -5.98 -10.53
CA GLY A 48 -20.14 -5.95 -10.56
C GLY A 48 -20.73 -4.67 -11.15
N ALA A 49 -21.80 -4.12 -10.53
CA ALA A 49 -22.56 -2.99 -11.08
C ALA A 49 -21.78 -1.64 -11.09
N GLN A 50 -20.73 -1.53 -10.31
CA GLN A 50 -19.84 -0.36 -10.29
C GLN A 50 -18.49 -0.76 -10.83
N ASP A 51 -18.38 -0.99 -12.12
CA ASP A 51 -17.27 -1.59 -12.83
C ASP A 51 -16.16 -0.60 -13.25
N THR A 52 -16.40 0.70 -13.18
CA THR A 52 -15.43 1.73 -13.59
C THR A 52 -14.24 1.79 -12.64
N LEU A 53 -13.04 1.54 -13.13
CA LEU A 53 -11.76 1.67 -12.41
C LEU A 53 -11.20 3.08 -12.49
N LEU A 54 -11.22 3.66 -13.67
CA LEU A 54 -10.80 5.03 -13.93
C LEU A 54 -11.64 5.63 -15.05
N GLY A 55 -11.67 6.95 -15.07
CA GLY A 55 -12.33 7.68 -16.13
C GLY A 55 -11.62 9.00 -16.42
N GLY A 56 -11.70 9.42 -17.64
CA GLY A 56 -11.03 10.62 -18.12
C GLY A 56 -11.62 11.17 -19.38
N GLY A 57 -10.97 12.17 -19.91
CA GLY A 57 -11.39 12.81 -21.16
C GLY A 57 -10.53 14.00 -21.53
N ARG A 58 -10.86 14.58 -22.66
CA ARG A 58 -10.24 15.79 -23.18
C ARG A 58 -10.91 17.05 -22.62
N TYR A 59 -10.12 18.07 -22.28
CA TYR A 59 -10.59 19.31 -21.66
C TYR A 59 -9.80 20.52 -22.15
N ASP A 60 -9.98 20.88 -23.42
CA ASP A 60 -9.18 21.92 -24.10
C ASP A 60 -9.37 23.32 -23.52
N GLY A 61 -10.52 23.61 -22.88
CA GLY A 61 -10.82 24.92 -22.30
C GLY A 61 -10.41 25.08 -20.83
N LEU A 62 -10.00 24.02 -20.12
CA LEU A 62 -9.85 24.07 -18.67
C LEU A 62 -8.72 25.01 -18.22
N ILE A 63 -7.58 24.99 -18.90
CA ILE A 63 -6.42 25.82 -18.54
C ILE A 63 -6.75 27.30 -18.73
N GLU A 64 -7.46 27.65 -19.81
CA GLU A 64 -7.92 29.02 -20.08
C GLU A 64 -8.95 29.46 -19.03
N MET A 65 -9.89 28.61 -18.63
CA MET A 65 -10.86 28.91 -17.56
C MET A 65 -10.17 29.19 -16.21
N LEU A 66 -9.00 28.61 -15.97
CA LEU A 66 -8.18 28.83 -14.78
C LEU A 66 -7.20 30.01 -14.91
N GLY A 67 -7.30 30.83 -16.00
CA GLY A 67 -6.49 32.01 -16.23
C GLY A 67 -5.14 31.74 -16.91
N GLY A 68 -4.91 30.53 -17.42
CA GLY A 68 -3.74 30.20 -18.22
C GLY A 68 -3.91 30.43 -19.71
N PRO A 69 -2.88 30.16 -20.52
CA PRO A 69 -3.01 30.25 -21.97
C PRO A 69 -3.91 29.14 -22.51
N SER A 70 -4.56 29.38 -23.65
CA SER A 70 -5.37 28.37 -24.35
C SER A 70 -4.50 27.17 -24.72
N THR A 71 -4.68 26.05 -24.02
CA THR A 71 -3.85 24.86 -24.14
C THR A 71 -4.74 23.62 -24.07
N PRO A 72 -4.71 22.75 -25.09
CA PRO A 72 -5.45 21.50 -25.05
C PRO A 72 -4.92 20.58 -23.94
N GLY A 73 -5.85 19.89 -23.28
CA GLY A 73 -5.52 18.97 -22.20
C GLY A 73 -6.27 17.64 -22.30
N ILE A 74 -5.67 16.61 -21.81
CA ILE A 74 -6.29 15.31 -21.59
C ILE A 74 -5.80 14.75 -20.28
N GLY A 75 -6.66 14.09 -19.52
CA GLY A 75 -6.27 13.45 -18.29
C GLY A 75 -7.31 12.44 -17.81
N PHE A 76 -6.97 11.77 -16.73
CA PHE A 76 -7.84 10.78 -16.09
C PHE A 76 -7.64 10.77 -14.59
N ALA A 77 -8.61 10.24 -13.87
CA ALA A 77 -8.50 9.90 -12.46
C ALA A 77 -9.02 8.48 -12.25
N GLY A 78 -8.39 7.74 -11.34
CA GLY A 78 -8.77 6.38 -10.97
C GLY A 78 -8.90 6.23 -9.47
N GLY A 79 -9.79 5.32 -9.05
CA GLY A 79 -9.92 4.93 -7.65
C GLY A 79 -8.85 3.90 -7.29
N PHE A 80 -7.90 4.26 -6.41
CA PHE A 80 -6.84 3.34 -6.00
C PHE A 80 -7.44 2.10 -5.30
N GLU A 81 -8.38 2.30 -4.40
CA GLU A 81 -9.09 1.22 -3.70
C GLU A 81 -9.82 0.29 -4.67
N ARG A 82 -10.38 0.83 -5.74
CA ARG A 82 -11.07 0.05 -6.78
C ARG A 82 -10.09 -0.81 -7.58
N LEU A 83 -8.89 -0.32 -7.85
CA LEU A 83 -7.81 -1.10 -8.47
C LEU A 83 -7.38 -2.24 -7.56
N VAL A 84 -7.23 -1.98 -6.25
CA VAL A 84 -6.91 -3.02 -5.26
C VAL A 84 -7.99 -4.09 -5.22
N LEU A 85 -9.28 -3.71 -5.15
CA LEU A 85 -10.40 -4.65 -5.18
C LEU A 85 -10.38 -5.52 -6.45
N ALA A 86 -10.19 -4.91 -7.62
CA ALA A 86 -10.12 -5.66 -8.88
C ALA A 86 -8.95 -6.65 -8.93
N LEU A 87 -7.81 -6.31 -8.31
CA LEU A 87 -6.67 -7.22 -8.16
C LEU A 87 -6.98 -8.37 -7.19
N GLN A 88 -7.67 -8.08 -6.08
CA GLN A 88 -8.11 -9.09 -5.10
C GLN A 88 -9.06 -10.10 -5.72
N GLU A 89 -10.07 -9.64 -6.46
CA GLU A 89 -11.02 -10.51 -7.17
C GLU A 89 -10.33 -11.47 -8.17
N ARG A 90 -9.20 -11.02 -8.74
CA ARG A 90 -8.36 -11.85 -9.63
C ARG A 90 -7.32 -12.70 -8.90
N GLY A 91 -7.33 -12.73 -7.58
CA GLY A 91 -6.32 -13.42 -6.78
C GLY A 91 -4.89 -12.87 -6.94
N ARG A 92 -4.75 -11.62 -7.40
CA ARG A 92 -3.47 -10.92 -7.61
C ARG A 92 -3.22 -9.90 -6.50
N THR A 93 -3.32 -10.35 -5.25
CA THR A 93 -2.88 -9.55 -4.11
C THR A 93 -1.39 -9.74 -3.90
N PRO A 94 -0.62 -8.65 -3.66
CA PRO A 94 0.74 -8.82 -3.20
C PRO A 94 0.75 -9.64 -1.91
N PRO A 95 1.76 -10.49 -1.69
CA PRO A 95 1.89 -11.19 -0.41
C PRO A 95 1.90 -10.14 0.71
N VAL A 96 1.14 -10.42 1.76
CA VAL A 96 1.21 -9.59 2.97
C VAL A 96 2.60 -9.78 3.55
N GLU A 97 3.41 -8.74 3.49
CA GLU A 97 4.71 -8.75 4.14
C GLU A 97 4.49 -8.92 5.64
N ARG A 98 5.11 -9.95 6.20
CA ARG A 98 5.06 -10.19 7.63
C ARG A 98 6.10 -9.33 8.32
N LEU A 99 5.73 -8.80 9.48
CA LEU A 99 6.69 -8.13 10.35
C LEU A 99 7.73 -9.17 10.84
N ASP A 100 9.01 -8.90 10.67
CA ASP A 100 10.05 -9.86 11.08
C ASP A 100 10.12 -9.97 12.59
N LEU A 101 10.01 -8.83 13.30
CA LEU A 101 10.13 -8.77 14.74
C LEU A 101 9.20 -7.72 15.35
N PHE A 102 8.48 -8.11 16.41
CA PHE A 102 7.76 -7.16 17.27
C PHE A 102 8.44 -7.10 18.64
N LEU A 103 8.80 -5.89 19.09
CA LEU A 103 9.39 -5.68 20.41
C LEU A 103 8.30 -5.40 21.45
N VAL A 104 8.20 -6.28 22.44
CA VAL A 104 7.35 -6.10 23.60
C VAL A 104 8.17 -5.45 24.71
N LEU A 105 7.79 -4.24 25.12
CA LEU A 105 8.62 -3.39 25.97
C LEU A 105 8.02 -3.15 27.34
N PHE A 106 8.83 -3.26 28.40
CA PHE A 106 8.46 -2.95 29.77
C PHE A 106 9.55 -2.13 30.48
N GLY A 107 9.13 -1.39 31.50
CA GLY A 107 10.04 -0.54 32.26
C GLY A 107 10.64 0.60 31.43
N ASP A 108 11.39 1.45 32.08
CA ASP A 108 11.97 2.61 31.41
C ASP A 108 13.26 2.28 30.64
N GLU A 109 14.11 1.43 31.22
CA GLU A 109 15.34 0.98 30.54
C GLU A 109 15.01 0.04 29.38
N GLY A 110 14.04 -0.87 29.56
CA GLY A 110 13.55 -1.74 28.48
C GLY A 110 13.02 -0.96 27.29
N ARG A 111 12.27 0.11 27.53
CA ARG A 111 11.77 0.99 26.45
C ARG A 111 12.89 1.74 25.74
N ARG A 112 13.85 2.31 26.48
CA ARG A 112 15.00 3.01 25.88
C ARG A 112 15.86 2.07 25.02
N ALA A 113 16.20 0.90 25.58
CA ALA A 113 16.96 -0.12 24.87
C ALA A 113 16.21 -0.64 23.64
N GLY A 114 14.88 -0.88 23.77
CA GLY A 114 14.05 -1.36 22.67
C GLY A 114 13.91 -0.37 21.53
N LEU A 115 13.79 0.94 21.83
CA LEU A 115 13.78 1.98 20.81
C LEU A 115 15.11 2.05 20.04
N ALA A 116 16.24 2.00 20.75
CA ALA A 116 17.56 1.98 20.14
C ALA A 116 17.79 0.74 19.28
N LEU A 117 17.36 -0.43 19.79
CA LEU A 117 17.44 -1.69 19.08
C LEU A 117 16.60 -1.70 17.81
N ALA A 118 15.34 -1.21 17.89
CA ALA A 118 14.47 -1.12 16.73
C ALA A 118 15.07 -0.26 15.62
N GLU A 119 15.64 0.89 15.98
CA GLU A 119 16.29 1.80 15.04
C GLU A 119 17.52 1.15 14.38
N ALA A 120 18.33 0.44 15.17
CA ALA A 120 19.51 -0.25 14.66
C ALA A 120 19.13 -1.40 13.69
N LEU A 121 18.10 -2.19 14.02
CA LEU A 121 17.60 -3.27 13.18
C LEU A 121 16.98 -2.75 11.88
N ARG A 122 16.18 -1.67 11.96
CA ARG A 122 15.58 -1.01 10.77
C ARG A 122 16.64 -0.50 9.79
N LYS A 123 17.74 0.09 10.29
CA LYS A 123 18.88 0.50 9.45
C LYS A 123 19.56 -0.66 8.71
N ARG A 124 19.39 -1.87 9.20
CA ARG A 124 19.89 -3.10 8.59
C ARG A 124 18.85 -3.81 7.73
N GLY A 125 17.68 -3.18 7.48
CA GLY A 125 16.63 -3.70 6.61
C GLY A 125 15.64 -4.67 7.28
N VAL A 126 15.72 -4.84 8.60
CA VAL A 126 14.77 -5.71 9.34
C VAL A 126 13.47 -4.94 9.57
N SER A 127 12.33 -5.57 9.27
CA SER A 127 11.00 -5.03 9.54
C SER A 127 10.66 -5.20 11.01
N VAL A 128 10.71 -4.09 11.77
CA VAL A 128 10.51 -4.10 13.23
C VAL A 128 9.43 -3.12 13.65
N ASP A 129 8.53 -3.55 14.53
CA ASP A 129 7.60 -2.65 15.22
C ASP A 129 7.60 -2.88 16.73
N LEU A 130 7.01 -1.95 17.49
CA LEU A 130 7.02 -1.94 18.94
C LEU A 130 5.83 -1.19 19.53
N ASP A 131 5.47 -1.48 20.76
CA ASP A 131 4.41 -0.76 21.46
C ASP A 131 4.94 0.48 22.19
N VAL A 132 4.60 1.65 21.65
CA VAL A 132 4.92 2.96 22.28
C VAL A 132 3.91 3.39 23.34
N ARG A 133 2.76 2.72 23.46
CA ARG A 133 1.66 3.10 24.36
C ARG A 133 1.81 2.56 25.79
N GLY A 134 2.79 1.71 26.03
CA GLY A 134 3.04 1.09 27.33
C GLY A 134 1.91 0.17 27.80
N ARG A 135 1.28 -0.54 26.86
CA ARG A 135 0.21 -1.49 27.15
C ARG A 135 0.71 -2.72 27.92
N SER A 136 -0.22 -3.48 28.52
CA SER A 136 0.10 -4.75 29.17
C SER A 136 0.69 -5.76 28.17
N LEU A 137 1.46 -6.74 28.69
CA LEU A 137 2.04 -7.83 27.90
C LEU A 137 1.03 -8.46 26.94
N ARG A 138 -0.15 -8.81 27.46
CA ARG A 138 -1.22 -9.40 26.67
C ARG A 138 -1.60 -8.54 25.47
N LYS A 139 -1.81 -7.23 25.68
CA LYS A 139 -2.20 -6.30 24.60
C LYS A 139 -1.08 -6.05 23.60
N GLN A 140 0.17 -6.14 24.02
CA GLN A 140 1.31 -6.04 23.11
C GLN A 140 1.44 -7.30 22.25
N LEU A 141 1.19 -8.49 22.83
CA LEU A 141 1.17 -9.76 22.08
C LEU A 141 -0.03 -9.84 21.11
N GLU A 142 -1.20 -9.32 21.50
CA GLU A 142 -2.35 -9.17 20.60
C GLU A 142 -1.99 -8.29 19.39
N ALA A 143 -1.32 -7.16 19.61
CA ALA A 143 -0.85 -6.28 18.53
C ALA A 143 0.18 -6.96 17.62
N ALA A 144 1.13 -7.69 18.18
CA ALA A 144 2.10 -8.45 17.40
C ALA A 144 1.42 -9.47 16.47
N ASN A 145 0.37 -10.11 16.97
CA ASN A 145 -0.41 -11.06 16.17
C ASN A 145 -1.24 -10.37 15.08
N GLU A 146 -1.90 -9.24 15.39
CA GLU A 146 -2.62 -8.41 14.42
C GLU A 146 -1.72 -7.90 13.28
N MET A 147 -0.45 -7.58 13.61
CA MET A 147 0.58 -7.17 12.64
C MET A 147 1.25 -8.34 11.92
N ASN A 148 0.78 -9.56 12.14
CA ASN A 148 1.31 -10.78 11.54
C ASN A 148 2.83 -10.93 11.74
N ALA A 149 3.32 -10.61 12.97
CA ALA A 149 4.73 -10.72 13.29
C ALA A 149 5.18 -12.19 13.26
N ARG A 150 6.36 -12.43 12.71
CA ARG A 150 6.98 -13.76 12.73
C ARG A 150 7.51 -14.09 14.13
N ARG A 151 8.09 -13.09 14.78
CA ARG A 151 8.75 -13.22 16.07
C ARG A 151 8.40 -12.08 17.00
N VAL A 152 8.42 -12.37 18.27
CA VAL A 152 8.29 -11.39 19.34
C VAL A 152 9.52 -11.48 20.24
N LEU A 153 10.12 -10.34 20.57
CA LEU A 153 11.19 -10.24 21.55
C LEU A 153 10.70 -9.42 22.76
N VAL A 154 10.71 -10.04 23.92
CA VAL A 154 10.35 -9.39 25.19
C VAL A 154 11.58 -8.71 25.78
N LEU A 155 11.44 -7.45 26.15
CA LEU A 155 12.52 -6.58 26.60
C LEU A 155 12.05 -5.68 27.75
N GLY A 156 12.46 -6.04 28.93
CA GLY A 156 12.25 -5.24 30.15
C GLY A 156 13.56 -4.66 30.66
N ASP A 157 13.52 -4.10 31.87
CA ASP A 157 14.70 -3.47 32.50
C ASP A 157 15.82 -4.50 32.80
N GLU A 158 15.45 -5.75 33.10
CA GLU A 158 16.41 -6.81 33.36
C GLU A 158 17.08 -7.26 32.06
N GLU A 159 16.30 -7.47 31.01
CA GLU A 159 16.80 -7.85 29.69
C GLU A 159 17.70 -6.76 29.12
N ALA A 160 17.34 -5.48 29.27
CA ALA A 160 18.20 -4.36 28.87
C ALA A 160 19.54 -4.38 29.60
N ARG A 161 19.56 -4.71 30.90
CA ARG A 161 20.80 -4.77 31.72
C ARG A 161 21.66 -5.97 31.38
N THR A 162 21.02 -7.13 31.14
CA THR A 162 21.75 -8.39 30.87
C THR A 162 22.16 -8.55 29.40
N GLY A 163 21.59 -7.75 28.50
CA GLY A 163 21.81 -7.89 27.06
C GLY A 163 21.17 -9.14 26.46
N ARG A 164 20.19 -9.74 27.14
CA ARG A 164 19.49 -10.95 26.71
C ARG A 164 17.99 -10.80 26.91
N GLY A 165 17.20 -11.29 25.96
CA GLY A 165 15.74 -11.26 26.02
C GLY A 165 15.13 -12.59 25.58
N LYS A 166 13.83 -12.78 25.85
CA LYS A 166 13.09 -13.95 25.38
C LYS A 166 12.48 -13.68 24.03
N MET A 167 12.91 -14.45 23.05
CA MET A 167 12.33 -14.45 21.70
C MET A 167 11.34 -15.59 21.56
N LYS A 168 10.18 -15.31 21.01
CA LYS A 168 9.11 -16.26 20.72
C LYS A 168 8.82 -16.27 19.23
N GLU A 169 8.85 -17.47 18.62
CA GLU A 169 8.34 -17.73 17.28
C GLU A 169 6.81 -17.75 17.33
N MET A 170 6.16 -16.91 16.56
CA MET A 170 4.70 -16.76 16.64
C MET A 170 3.94 -17.93 15.99
N ASP A 171 4.52 -18.58 14.99
CA ASP A 171 3.91 -19.71 14.30
C ASP A 171 3.94 -21.00 15.12
N THR A 172 5.02 -21.24 15.84
CA THR A 172 5.24 -22.49 16.58
C THR A 172 5.02 -22.33 18.09
N GLY A 173 5.06 -21.09 18.60
CA GLY A 173 5.02 -20.78 20.02
C GLY A 173 6.32 -21.11 20.77
N VAL A 174 7.36 -21.55 20.08
CA VAL A 174 8.65 -21.89 20.68
C VAL A 174 9.32 -20.63 21.22
N GLU A 175 9.76 -20.69 22.48
CA GLU A 175 10.49 -19.60 23.13
C GLU A 175 11.95 -20.00 23.28
N ARG A 176 12.86 -19.04 23.07
CA ARG A 176 14.29 -19.19 23.29
C ARG A 176 14.89 -17.89 23.82
N GLU A 177 15.98 -18.02 24.54
CA GLU A 177 16.78 -16.85 24.91
C GLU A 177 17.55 -16.34 23.69
N SER A 178 17.60 -15.05 23.51
CA SER A 178 18.30 -14.39 22.41
C SER A 178 19.16 -13.25 22.93
N SER A 179 20.33 -13.03 22.32
CA SER A 179 21.13 -11.84 22.54
C SER A 179 20.39 -10.60 22.02
N LEU A 180 20.60 -9.45 22.68
CA LEU A 180 20.15 -8.15 22.19
C LEU A 180 21.18 -7.47 21.26
N ASP A 181 22.30 -8.14 20.98
CA ASP A 181 23.26 -7.67 19.98
C ASP A 181 22.65 -7.70 18.58
N VAL A 182 22.82 -6.62 17.82
CA VAL A 182 22.15 -6.42 16.53
C VAL A 182 22.57 -7.48 15.51
N ASP A 183 23.84 -7.80 15.40
CA ASP A 183 24.33 -8.77 14.41
C ASP A 183 23.89 -10.19 14.78
N ALA A 184 23.90 -10.53 16.07
CA ALA A 184 23.38 -11.79 16.56
C ALA A 184 21.88 -11.94 16.31
N LEU A 185 21.10 -10.87 16.50
CA LEU A 185 19.66 -10.87 16.20
C LEU A 185 19.40 -11.05 14.71
N ILE A 186 20.12 -10.34 13.85
CA ILE A 186 19.97 -10.47 12.39
C ILE A 186 20.23 -11.92 11.96
N ALA A 187 21.30 -12.55 12.43
CA ALA A 187 21.61 -13.93 12.11
C ALA A 187 20.49 -14.90 12.51
N VAL A 188 19.81 -14.61 13.64
CA VAL A 188 18.64 -15.40 14.08
C VAL A 188 17.39 -15.10 13.25
N LEU A 189 17.21 -13.86 12.76
CA LEU A 189 16.04 -13.45 11.99
C LEU A 189 16.08 -13.92 10.53
N GLU A 190 17.28 -14.13 9.96
CA GLU A 190 17.49 -14.60 8.60
C GLU A 190 17.47 -16.15 8.48
N GLY A 191 17.61 -16.89 9.55
CA GLY A 191 17.60 -18.37 9.61
C GLY A 191 16.24 -18.93 9.98
#